data_4332fc58110f42c132bab6d718be9680
#
_entry.id   4332fc58110f42c132bab6d718be9680
#
_cell.length_a   1.000
_cell.length_b   1.000
_cell.length_c   1.000
_cell.angle_alpha   90.00
_cell.angle_beta   90.00
_cell.angle_gamma   90.00
#
_symmetry.space_group_name_H-M   'P 1'
#
loop_
_entity.id
_entity.type
_entity.pdbx_description
1 polymer ?
#
loop_
_entity_poly.entity_id
_entity_poly.type
_entity_poly.pdbx_seq_one_letter_code
_entity_poly.pdbx_strand_id
1 'polypeptide(L)'
;MMHLIISMESGSLNHELLKFFEYDSSVPTNSAFYQQRSKLSVSAFRHLLKEFNLKFPLEKFRGKYYLIACDGSEFNIARNPNNPDTFHEPNGKSVSGFNMVHTISLYEVCSKRYLDLEVQPGRLKNEFQAICSLMDRYAYGGSPIFIADRGFSSYNVFAHAIENNVDFLIRAKDLNVQRFLGVETLPDKLDTTIELILTRTQSEKKHKHPEKESQYRYICKNIAFDYLDPDDISDEYLLKLRIVRVEVSDGVFENIITTLSEEDFTPDDIKYCYNLRWGIETSFRDLKHTIGATNLHSKKTEYVAFELWSRLILYNFCSIIILHVPVKSRNRKHEYQVNFSLAMKICFDFLRGVAPPNVESLISKYILPIRPDRNYARQHRVQKPTSFSYRFV
;
A
#
# COMPACT_ATOMS: atom_id res chain seq x y z
N MET A 1 5.40 16.60 20.75
CA MET A 1 5.26 15.13 20.81
C MET A 1 5.20 14.49 19.43
N MET A 2 4.27 14.83 18.52
CA MET A 2 4.23 14.24 17.18
C MET A 2 5.53 14.48 16.38
N HIS A 3 6.06 15.70 16.38
CA HIS A 3 7.35 16.01 15.75
C HIS A 3 8.49 15.13 16.27
N LEU A 4 8.57 14.95 17.60
CA LEU A 4 9.54 14.02 18.20
C LEU A 4 9.40 12.60 17.65
N ILE A 5 8.16 12.05 17.60
CA ILE A 5 7.94 10.68 17.09
C ILE A 5 8.30 10.56 15.60
N ILE A 6 8.01 11.59 14.78
CA ILE A 6 8.36 11.63 13.34
C ILE A 6 9.88 11.65 13.18
N SER A 7 10.62 12.38 14.03
CA SER A 7 12.07 12.56 13.93
C SER A 7 12.90 11.47 14.60
N MET A 8 12.29 10.48 15.28
CA MET A 8 13.01 9.34 15.85
C MET A 8 13.69 8.50 14.77
N GLU A 9 14.88 7.99 15.08
CA GLU A 9 15.65 7.09 14.24
C GLU A 9 15.67 5.64 14.77
N SER A 10 16.84 5.04 14.85
CA SER A 10 17.07 3.67 15.32
C SER A 10 17.72 3.59 16.70
N GLY A 11 17.95 4.71 17.36
CA GLY A 11 18.53 4.79 18.70
C GLY A 11 17.63 4.24 19.81
N SER A 12 18.13 4.10 21.01
CA SER A 12 17.28 3.86 22.18
C SER A 12 16.39 5.08 22.46
N LEU A 13 15.25 4.90 23.15
CA LEU A 13 14.36 6.02 23.45
C LEU A 13 15.08 7.15 24.21
N ASN A 14 15.96 6.82 25.17
CA ASN A 14 16.78 7.81 25.86
C ASN A 14 17.66 8.61 24.89
N HIS A 15 18.29 7.94 23.93
CA HIS A 15 19.15 8.59 22.97
C HIS A 15 18.33 9.48 22.00
N GLU A 16 17.15 9.05 21.59
CA GLU A 16 16.25 9.85 20.76
C GLU A 16 15.76 11.12 21.51
N LEU A 17 15.45 11.00 22.80
CA LEU A 17 15.09 12.13 23.65
C LEU A 17 16.28 13.10 23.79
N LEU A 18 17.46 12.60 24.15
CA LEU A 18 18.67 13.43 24.25
C LEU A 18 18.95 14.21 22.96
N LYS A 19 18.91 13.52 21.82
CA LYS A 19 19.11 14.17 20.53
C LYS A 19 18.07 15.24 20.22
N PHE A 20 16.77 14.94 20.47
CA PHE A 20 15.69 15.86 20.15
C PHE A 20 15.73 17.13 21.00
N PHE A 21 16.15 17.01 22.26
CA PHE A 21 16.32 18.13 23.20
C PHE A 21 17.75 18.66 23.24
N GLU A 22 18.56 18.38 22.22
CA GLU A 22 19.93 18.90 22.02
C GLU A 22 20.85 18.68 23.23
N TYR A 23 20.67 17.57 23.97
CA TYR A 23 21.40 17.22 25.19
C TYR A 23 21.24 18.23 26.36
N ASP A 24 20.16 19.03 26.33
CA ASP A 24 19.83 19.92 27.44
C ASP A 24 19.49 19.13 28.73
N SER A 25 19.83 19.72 29.88
CA SER A 25 19.55 19.10 31.19
C SER A 25 18.06 18.97 31.52
N SER A 26 17.17 19.67 30.81
CA SER A 26 15.72 19.59 30.95
C SER A 26 15.08 18.44 30.15
N VAL A 27 15.88 17.56 29.53
CA VAL A 27 15.37 16.41 28.76
C VAL A 27 14.38 15.58 29.58
N PRO A 28 13.18 15.27 29.03
CA PRO A 28 12.18 14.52 29.77
C PRO A 28 12.59 13.06 29.95
N THR A 29 12.16 12.45 31.04
CA THR A 29 12.35 11.02 31.29
C THR A 29 11.50 10.16 30.33
N ASN A 30 11.87 8.89 30.15
CA ASN A 30 11.05 7.93 29.40
C ASN A 30 9.62 7.83 29.93
N SER A 31 9.44 7.93 31.27
CA SER A 31 8.13 7.90 31.90
C SER A 31 7.28 9.10 31.46
N ALA A 32 7.86 10.31 31.48
CA ALA A 32 7.19 11.51 31.00
C ALA A 32 6.81 11.40 29.50
N PHE A 33 7.71 10.86 28.68
CA PHE A 33 7.42 10.59 27.28
C PHE A 33 6.23 9.63 27.11
N TYR A 34 6.21 8.50 27.83
CA TYR A 34 5.12 7.52 27.73
C TYR A 34 3.78 8.12 28.18
N GLN A 35 3.75 8.92 29.24
CA GLN A 35 2.54 9.62 29.72
C GLN A 35 2.02 10.63 28.68
N GLN A 36 2.90 11.37 28.03
CA GLN A 36 2.47 12.35 27.03
C GLN A 36 2.05 11.65 25.71
N ARG A 37 2.76 10.59 25.31
CA ARG A 37 2.40 9.81 24.13
C ARG A 37 1.02 9.16 24.26
N SER A 38 0.64 8.67 25.45
CA SER A 38 -0.67 8.05 25.66
C SER A 38 -1.86 9.00 25.47
N LYS A 39 -1.63 10.32 25.41
CA LYS A 39 -2.65 11.32 25.11
C LYS A 39 -2.89 11.53 23.60
N LEU A 40 -2.04 10.93 22.74
CA LEU A 40 -2.22 10.98 21.29
C LEU A 40 -3.16 9.86 20.82
N SER A 41 -3.79 10.09 19.69
CA SER A 41 -4.56 9.08 18.97
C SER A 41 -3.95 8.79 17.59
N VAL A 42 -4.21 7.61 17.03
CA VAL A 42 -3.84 7.27 15.65
C VAL A 42 -4.48 8.23 14.65
N SER A 43 -5.72 8.66 14.95
CA SER A 43 -6.45 9.62 14.10
C SER A 43 -5.73 10.96 13.94
N ALA A 44 -4.94 11.40 14.93
CA ALA A 44 -4.14 12.61 14.82
C ALA A 44 -3.04 12.50 13.75
N PHE A 45 -2.38 11.34 13.68
CA PHE A 45 -1.36 11.09 12.64
C PHE A 45 -2.00 10.92 11.25
N ARG A 46 -3.15 10.23 11.18
CA ARG A 46 -3.92 10.12 9.92
C ARG A 46 -4.33 11.49 9.43
N HIS A 47 -4.87 12.34 10.31
CA HIS A 47 -5.24 13.71 9.98
C HIS A 47 -4.02 14.51 9.49
N LEU A 48 -2.89 14.43 10.19
CA LEU A 48 -1.67 15.14 9.79
C LEU A 48 -1.19 14.68 8.39
N LEU A 49 -1.18 13.38 8.09
CA LEU A 49 -0.82 12.87 6.77
C LEU A 49 -1.77 13.40 5.69
N LYS A 50 -3.09 13.37 5.96
CA LYS A 50 -4.11 13.87 5.04
C LYS A 50 -3.91 15.36 4.76
N GLU A 51 -3.82 16.20 5.79
CA GLU A 51 -3.65 17.66 5.63
C GLU A 51 -2.33 17.98 4.92
N PHE A 52 -1.26 17.26 5.23
CA PHE A 52 0.01 17.38 4.54
C PHE A 52 -0.13 17.10 3.04
N ASN A 53 -0.80 16.00 2.67
CA ASN A 53 -1.01 15.66 1.26
C ASN A 53 -1.94 16.63 0.54
N LEU A 54 -2.97 17.15 1.21
CA LEU A 54 -3.88 18.14 0.62
C LEU A 54 -3.17 19.49 0.37
N LYS A 55 -2.19 19.84 1.21
CA LYS A 55 -1.43 21.09 1.05
C LYS A 55 -0.47 21.07 -0.15
N PHE A 56 -0.03 19.90 -0.57
CA PHE A 56 0.85 19.69 -1.71
C PHE A 56 0.11 18.85 -2.75
N PRO A 57 -0.38 19.44 -3.87
CA PRO A 57 -1.16 18.72 -4.87
C PRO A 57 -0.48 17.45 -5.35
N LEU A 58 -1.28 16.42 -5.57
CA LEU A 58 -0.82 15.15 -6.18
C LEU A 58 -0.67 15.33 -7.69
N GLU A 59 0.33 14.68 -8.27
CA GLU A 59 0.48 14.59 -9.71
C GLU A 59 -0.62 13.71 -10.31
N LYS A 60 -1.12 14.10 -11.49
CA LYS A 60 -2.18 13.37 -12.16
C LYS A 60 -1.66 12.67 -13.41
N PHE A 61 -1.91 11.41 -13.51
CA PHE A 61 -1.72 10.66 -14.74
C PHE A 61 -2.66 11.23 -15.83
N ARG A 62 -2.12 11.56 -17.00
CA ARG A 62 -2.85 12.22 -18.11
C ARG A 62 -3.63 13.48 -17.68
N GLY A 63 -3.15 14.18 -16.66
CA GLY A 63 -3.80 15.40 -16.15
C GLY A 63 -5.14 15.17 -15.44
N LYS A 64 -5.64 13.94 -15.34
CA LYS A 64 -6.98 13.61 -14.83
C LYS A 64 -6.97 12.63 -13.66
N TYR A 65 -6.25 11.51 -13.78
CA TYR A 65 -6.38 10.35 -12.90
C TYR A 65 -5.32 10.32 -11.79
N TYR A 66 -5.68 9.83 -10.63
CA TYR A 66 -4.74 9.44 -9.58
C TYR A 66 -4.52 7.92 -9.62
N LEU A 67 -3.29 7.48 -9.81
CA LEU A 67 -2.95 6.06 -9.83
C LEU A 67 -2.52 5.62 -8.43
N ILE A 68 -3.36 4.84 -7.76
CA ILE A 68 -3.21 4.50 -6.35
C ILE A 68 -2.92 3.01 -6.21
N ALA A 69 -1.64 2.66 -6.04
CA ALA A 69 -1.26 1.29 -5.73
C ALA A 69 -1.70 0.93 -4.31
N CYS A 70 -2.27 -0.26 -4.18
CA CYS A 70 -2.67 -0.85 -2.91
C CYS A 70 -1.94 -2.16 -2.71
N ASP A 71 -1.25 -2.31 -1.59
CA ASP A 71 -0.50 -3.54 -1.27
C ASP A 71 -0.26 -3.68 0.23
N GLY A 72 0.02 -4.92 0.64
CA GLY A 72 0.28 -5.28 2.02
C GLY A 72 1.76 -5.37 2.37
N SER A 73 2.08 -5.07 3.63
CA SER A 73 3.43 -5.28 4.15
C SER A 73 3.41 -5.71 5.62
N GLU A 74 4.33 -6.58 5.99
CA GLU A 74 4.47 -7.09 7.35
C GLU A 74 5.63 -6.39 8.07
N PHE A 75 5.40 -6.06 9.36
CA PHE A 75 6.41 -5.45 10.21
C PHE A 75 6.55 -6.27 11.50
N ASN A 76 7.77 -6.73 11.77
CA ASN A 76 8.08 -7.38 13.02
C ASN A 76 8.06 -6.37 14.16
N ILE A 77 7.45 -6.77 15.27
CA ILE A 77 7.37 -5.96 16.48
C ILE A 77 8.04 -6.70 17.65
N ALA A 78 8.22 -6.02 18.77
CA ALA A 78 8.84 -6.60 19.97
C ALA A 78 8.11 -7.89 20.39
N ARG A 79 8.88 -8.94 20.66
CA ARG A 79 8.34 -10.26 21.02
C ARG A 79 7.53 -10.18 22.31
N ASN A 80 6.29 -10.64 22.25
CA ASN A 80 5.38 -10.77 23.38
C ASN A 80 4.48 -12.00 23.18
N PRO A 81 4.85 -13.18 23.70
CA PRO A 81 4.04 -14.39 23.58
C PRO A 81 2.65 -14.28 24.20
N ASN A 82 2.45 -13.34 25.13
CA ASN A 82 1.16 -13.12 25.81
C ASN A 82 0.18 -12.28 24.96
N ASN A 83 0.56 -11.88 23.73
CA ASN A 83 -0.34 -11.21 22.82
C ASN A 83 -0.72 -12.15 21.67
N PRO A 84 -1.82 -12.91 21.77
CA PRO A 84 -2.22 -13.93 20.81
C PRO A 84 -2.56 -13.34 19.43
N ASP A 85 -2.98 -12.08 19.37
CA ASP A 85 -3.40 -11.43 18.12
C ASP A 85 -2.22 -11.14 17.19
N THR A 86 -1.02 -11.01 17.73
CA THR A 86 0.19 -10.69 16.98
C THR A 86 1.26 -11.76 17.04
N PHE A 87 1.18 -12.71 18.01
CA PHE A 87 2.20 -13.73 18.20
C PHE A 87 2.03 -14.90 17.25
N HIS A 88 3.09 -15.23 16.54
CA HIS A 88 3.24 -16.43 15.74
C HIS A 88 4.10 -17.44 16.46
N GLU A 89 3.56 -18.63 16.64
CA GLU A 89 4.24 -19.75 17.28
C GLU A 89 5.55 -20.13 16.57
N PRO A 90 6.48 -20.81 17.29
CA PRO A 90 7.68 -21.36 16.67
C PRO A 90 7.37 -22.14 15.41
N ASN A 91 8.18 -21.93 14.37
CA ASN A 91 8.04 -22.59 13.08
C ASN A 91 9.42 -22.69 12.39
N GLY A 92 9.47 -23.25 11.17
CA GLY A 92 10.72 -23.36 10.41
C GLY A 92 11.46 -22.04 10.13
N LYS A 93 10.80 -20.89 10.34
CA LYS A 93 11.39 -19.56 10.17
C LYS A 93 11.88 -18.94 11.49
N SER A 94 11.36 -19.37 12.64
CA SER A 94 11.71 -18.84 13.96
C SER A 94 11.55 -19.89 15.04
N VAL A 95 12.64 -20.22 15.73
CA VAL A 95 12.65 -21.23 16.82
C VAL A 95 11.91 -20.73 18.06
N SER A 96 11.90 -19.43 18.33
CA SER A 96 11.28 -18.83 19.53
C SER A 96 9.91 -18.21 19.27
N GLY A 97 9.40 -18.26 18.02
CA GLY A 97 8.23 -17.49 17.62
C GLY A 97 8.51 -15.98 17.54
N PHE A 98 7.56 -15.22 16.99
CA PHE A 98 7.70 -13.78 16.77
C PHE A 98 6.35 -13.09 16.76
N ASN A 99 6.35 -11.78 16.99
CA ASN A 99 5.16 -10.94 16.83
C ASN A 99 5.31 -10.06 15.60
N MET A 100 4.20 -9.87 14.89
CA MET A 100 4.14 -8.94 13.77
C MET A 100 2.80 -8.23 13.68
N VAL A 101 2.81 -7.09 13.01
CA VAL A 101 1.63 -6.41 12.49
C VAL A 101 1.63 -6.48 10.97
N HIS A 102 0.45 -6.52 10.41
CA HIS A 102 0.21 -6.44 8.97
C HIS A 102 -0.32 -5.06 8.64
N THR A 103 0.09 -4.51 7.50
CA THR A 103 -0.39 -3.20 7.03
C THR A 103 -0.87 -3.31 5.61
N ILE A 104 -1.95 -2.59 5.28
CA ILE A 104 -2.35 -2.29 3.90
C ILE A 104 -2.18 -0.79 3.71
N SER A 105 -1.52 -0.39 2.63
CA SER A 105 -1.23 1.02 2.34
C SER A 105 -1.79 1.45 1.00
N LEU A 106 -2.23 2.69 0.91
CA LEU A 106 -2.51 3.38 -0.34
C LEU A 106 -1.31 4.26 -0.71
N TYR A 107 -0.81 4.10 -1.91
CA TYR A 107 0.37 4.80 -2.42
C TYR A 107 0.09 5.38 -3.81
N GLU A 108 0.10 6.72 -3.93
CA GLU A 108 -0.03 7.39 -5.21
C GLU A 108 1.31 7.34 -5.94
N VAL A 109 1.32 6.66 -7.12
CA VAL A 109 2.57 6.24 -7.77
C VAL A 109 3.27 7.37 -8.52
N CYS A 110 2.54 8.35 -9.06
CA CYS A 110 3.12 9.49 -9.77
C CYS A 110 3.84 10.45 -8.82
N SER A 111 3.19 10.82 -7.73
CA SER A 111 3.77 11.69 -6.69
C SER A 111 4.64 10.95 -5.68
N LYS A 112 4.71 9.62 -5.75
CA LYS A 112 5.45 8.76 -4.80
C LYS A 112 5.10 9.06 -3.35
N ARG A 113 3.80 9.11 -3.03
CA ARG A 113 3.31 9.46 -1.69
C ARG A 113 2.32 8.44 -1.15
N TYR A 114 2.46 8.14 0.14
CA TYR A 114 1.45 7.39 0.88
C TYR A 114 0.24 8.27 1.17
N LEU A 115 -0.95 7.73 0.94
CA LEU A 115 -2.22 8.44 1.17
C LEU A 115 -2.89 7.99 2.46
N ASP A 116 -2.86 6.69 2.74
CA ASP A 116 -3.50 6.12 3.91
C ASP A 116 -2.85 4.77 4.29
N LEU A 117 -3.15 4.30 5.49
CA LEU A 117 -2.62 3.08 6.08
C LEU A 117 -3.68 2.40 6.96
N GLU A 118 -3.84 1.09 6.80
CA GLU A 118 -4.53 0.24 7.76
C GLU A 118 -3.52 -0.65 8.48
N VAL A 119 -3.56 -0.70 9.81
CA VAL A 119 -2.65 -1.51 10.64
C VAL A 119 -3.47 -2.56 11.37
N GLN A 120 -3.18 -3.83 11.12
CA GLN A 120 -3.88 -4.98 11.69
C GLN A 120 -2.93 -5.85 12.50
N PRO A 121 -3.40 -6.50 13.59
CA PRO A 121 -2.64 -7.55 14.24
C PRO A 121 -2.35 -8.69 13.25
N GLY A 122 -1.11 -9.22 13.23
CA GLY A 122 -0.67 -10.15 12.19
C GLY A 122 -1.44 -11.47 12.13
N ARG A 123 -2.05 -11.90 13.24
CA ARG A 123 -2.89 -13.11 13.33
C ARG A 123 -4.35 -12.87 12.91
N LEU A 124 -4.79 -11.62 12.97
CA LEU A 124 -6.17 -11.19 12.68
C LEU A 124 -6.25 -10.38 11.39
N LYS A 125 -5.26 -10.53 10.50
CA LYS A 125 -5.23 -9.79 9.25
C LYS A 125 -6.41 -10.19 8.35
N ASN A 126 -7.06 -9.18 7.80
CA ASN A 126 -8.07 -9.30 6.75
C ASN A 126 -7.81 -8.24 5.67
N GLU A 127 -7.09 -8.65 4.64
CA GLU A 127 -6.64 -7.74 3.57
C GLU A 127 -7.83 -7.21 2.76
N PHE A 128 -8.87 -8.04 2.54
CA PHE A 128 -10.08 -7.60 1.82
C PHE A 128 -10.84 -6.51 2.58
N GLN A 129 -11.07 -6.71 3.89
CA GLN A 129 -11.72 -5.69 4.71
C GLN A 129 -10.89 -4.41 4.81
N ALA A 130 -9.56 -4.55 4.88
CA ALA A 130 -8.66 -3.40 4.96
C ALA A 130 -8.73 -2.53 3.70
N ILE A 131 -8.69 -3.13 2.50
CA ILE A 131 -8.80 -2.36 1.25
C ILE A 131 -10.19 -1.73 1.09
N CYS A 132 -11.27 -2.43 1.44
CA CYS A 132 -12.62 -1.86 1.44
C CYS A 132 -12.70 -0.63 2.35
N SER A 133 -12.23 -0.74 3.59
CA SER A 133 -12.18 0.38 4.53
C SER A 133 -11.33 1.56 4.03
N LEU A 134 -10.26 1.28 3.28
CA LEU A 134 -9.41 2.31 2.68
C LEU A 134 -10.12 3.01 1.52
N MET A 135 -10.89 2.29 0.70
CA MET A 135 -11.72 2.85 -0.37
C MET A 135 -12.84 3.72 0.19
N ASP A 136 -13.56 3.22 1.20
CA ASP A 136 -14.70 3.92 1.82
C ASP A 136 -14.31 5.25 2.45
N ARG A 137 -13.07 5.37 2.95
CA ARG A 137 -12.57 6.60 3.57
C ARG A 137 -11.65 7.44 2.69
N TYR A 138 -11.51 7.09 1.39
CA TYR A 138 -10.72 7.87 0.46
C TYR A 138 -11.28 9.30 0.32
N ALA A 139 -10.45 10.30 0.50
CA ALA A 139 -10.91 11.69 0.62
C ALA A 139 -10.01 12.72 -0.08
N TYR A 140 -9.31 12.31 -1.16
CA TYR A 140 -8.46 13.22 -1.94
C TYR A 140 -9.15 13.75 -3.20
N GLY A 141 -10.38 13.30 -3.48
CA GLY A 141 -11.14 13.71 -4.67
C GLY A 141 -10.51 13.23 -5.98
N GLY A 142 -10.88 13.87 -7.07
CA GLY A 142 -10.37 13.53 -8.41
C GLY A 142 -10.97 12.24 -8.98
N SER A 143 -10.25 11.60 -9.91
CA SER A 143 -10.61 10.33 -10.52
C SER A 143 -9.58 9.26 -10.09
N PRO A 144 -9.75 8.60 -8.93
CA PRO A 144 -8.82 7.60 -8.45
C PRO A 144 -8.96 6.29 -9.22
N ILE A 145 -7.84 5.65 -9.52
CA ILE A 145 -7.75 4.30 -10.05
C ILE A 145 -6.93 3.47 -9.06
N PHE A 146 -7.59 2.56 -8.33
CA PHE A 146 -6.93 1.67 -7.39
C PHE A 146 -6.29 0.49 -8.12
N ILE A 147 -5.01 0.25 -7.87
CA ILE A 147 -4.23 -0.78 -8.55
C ILE A 147 -3.75 -1.78 -7.51
N ALA A 148 -4.21 -3.04 -7.63
CA ALA A 148 -3.87 -4.08 -6.66
C ALA A 148 -3.53 -5.41 -7.33
N ASP A 149 -2.84 -6.28 -6.58
CA ASP A 149 -2.48 -7.59 -7.07
C ASP A 149 -3.66 -8.58 -7.01
N ARG A 150 -3.43 -9.81 -7.47
CA ARG A 150 -4.44 -10.89 -7.49
C ARG A 150 -4.95 -11.31 -6.11
N GLY A 151 -4.25 -10.96 -5.05
CA GLY A 151 -4.67 -11.22 -3.67
C GLY A 151 -5.92 -10.45 -3.30
N PHE A 152 -6.18 -9.33 -3.95
CA PHE A 152 -7.34 -8.46 -3.70
C PHE A 152 -8.54 -8.72 -4.63
N SER A 153 -8.46 -9.72 -5.52
CA SER A 153 -9.57 -10.06 -6.44
C SER A 153 -10.72 -10.70 -5.69
N SER A 154 -11.74 -9.90 -5.34
CA SER A 154 -12.94 -10.30 -4.61
C SER A 154 -14.13 -9.47 -5.05
N TYR A 155 -15.32 -10.08 -5.10
CA TYR A 155 -16.56 -9.38 -5.43
C TYR A 155 -16.84 -8.21 -4.49
N ASN A 156 -16.58 -8.37 -3.19
CA ASN A 156 -16.77 -7.31 -2.22
C ASN A 156 -15.87 -6.10 -2.51
N VAL A 157 -14.60 -6.34 -2.84
CA VAL A 157 -13.66 -5.28 -3.21
C VAL A 157 -14.11 -4.54 -4.47
N PHE A 158 -14.59 -5.27 -5.48
CA PHE A 158 -15.13 -4.64 -6.71
C PHE A 158 -16.37 -3.81 -6.44
N ALA A 159 -17.28 -4.31 -5.61
CA ALA A 159 -18.49 -3.59 -5.22
C ALA A 159 -18.17 -2.31 -4.44
N HIS A 160 -17.27 -2.38 -3.43
CA HIS A 160 -16.82 -1.18 -2.70
C HIS A 160 -16.21 -0.13 -3.63
N ALA A 161 -15.42 -0.53 -4.61
CA ALA A 161 -14.87 0.40 -5.59
C ALA A 161 -15.97 1.09 -6.41
N ILE A 162 -16.94 0.32 -6.92
CA ILE A 162 -18.05 0.83 -7.73
C ILE A 162 -18.93 1.78 -6.91
N GLU A 163 -19.33 1.38 -5.70
CA GLU A 163 -20.20 2.19 -4.83
C GLU A 163 -19.53 3.49 -4.35
N ASN A 164 -18.20 3.49 -4.24
CA ASN A 164 -17.43 4.68 -3.93
C ASN A 164 -17.05 5.51 -5.18
N ASN A 165 -17.52 5.15 -6.38
CA ASN A 165 -17.15 5.79 -7.65
C ASN A 165 -15.63 5.84 -7.87
N VAL A 166 -14.96 4.74 -7.58
CA VAL A 166 -13.52 4.54 -7.74
C VAL A 166 -13.28 3.52 -8.83
N ASP A 167 -12.45 3.86 -9.82
CA ASP A 167 -11.99 2.89 -10.79
C ASP A 167 -10.91 2.00 -10.21
N PHE A 168 -10.73 0.81 -10.79
CA PHE A 168 -9.70 -0.11 -10.34
C PHE A 168 -9.05 -0.92 -11.46
N LEU A 169 -7.84 -1.41 -11.19
CA LEU A 169 -7.09 -2.38 -11.97
C LEU A 169 -6.65 -3.49 -11.02
N ILE A 170 -7.32 -4.62 -11.00
CA ILE A 170 -7.00 -5.74 -10.11
C ILE A 170 -6.69 -6.97 -10.94
N ARG A 171 -5.49 -7.54 -10.71
CA ARG A 171 -5.09 -8.76 -11.38
C ARG A 171 -5.94 -9.95 -10.92
N ALA A 172 -6.28 -10.83 -11.84
CA ALA A 172 -7.02 -12.05 -11.56
C ALA A 172 -6.28 -13.30 -12.05
N LYS A 173 -6.55 -14.44 -11.41
CA LYS A 173 -6.05 -15.73 -11.87
C LYS A 173 -6.84 -16.19 -13.11
N ASP A 174 -6.20 -16.92 -14.01
CA ASP A 174 -6.84 -17.50 -15.19
C ASP A 174 -8.13 -18.27 -14.83
N LEU A 175 -8.07 -19.10 -13.79
CA LEU A 175 -9.20 -19.88 -13.31
C LEU A 175 -10.42 -19.02 -12.92
N ASN A 176 -10.20 -17.84 -12.34
CA ASN A 176 -11.29 -16.93 -11.99
C ASN A 176 -11.92 -16.34 -13.25
N VAL A 177 -11.10 -15.92 -14.21
CA VAL A 177 -11.58 -15.35 -15.48
C VAL A 177 -12.32 -16.41 -16.31
N GLN A 178 -11.80 -17.64 -16.37
CA GLN A 178 -12.50 -18.77 -17.00
C GLN A 178 -13.90 -18.98 -16.42
N ARG A 179 -14.03 -18.91 -15.08
CA ARG A 179 -15.33 -19.03 -14.39
C ARG A 179 -16.26 -17.85 -14.69
N PHE A 180 -15.72 -16.63 -14.82
CA PHE A 180 -16.52 -15.46 -15.17
C PHE A 180 -17.10 -15.56 -16.59
N LEU A 181 -16.28 -16.07 -17.52
CA LEU A 181 -16.65 -16.20 -18.92
C LEU A 181 -17.38 -17.52 -19.26
N GLY A 182 -17.32 -18.50 -18.35
CA GLY A 182 -17.87 -19.84 -18.62
C GLY A 182 -17.11 -20.62 -19.69
N VAL A 183 -15.78 -20.44 -19.77
CA VAL A 183 -14.89 -21.08 -20.75
C VAL A 183 -13.83 -21.93 -20.07
N GLU A 184 -13.37 -22.98 -20.76
CA GLU A 184 -12.31 -23.86 -20.25
C GLU A 184 -10.91 -23.27 -20.49
N THR A 185 -10.74 -22.54 -21.60
CA THR A 185 -9.46 -21.93 -21.99
C THR A 185 -9.63 -20.48 -22.32
N LEU A 186 -8.61 -19.67 -22.01
CA LEU A 186 -8.62 -18.23 -22.33
C LEU A 186 -7.85 -18.01 -23.63
N PRO A 187 -8.34 -17.15 -24.53
CA PRO A 187 -7.60 -16.73 -25.71
C PRO A 187 -6.42 -15.83 -25.30
N ASP A 188 -5.37 -15.78 -26.12
CA ASP A 188 -4.21 -14.93 -25.88
C ASP A 188 -4.57 -13.43 -25.82
N LYS A 189 -5.53 -13.01 -26.62
CA LYS A 189 -6.09 -11.64 -26.58
C LYS A 189 -7.52 -11.69 -26.10
N LEU A 190 -7.80 -10.95 -25.06
CA LEU A 190 -9.12 -10.80 -24.50
C LEU A 190 -9.31 -9.35 -24.03
N ASP A 191 -10.37 -8.74 -24.48
CA ASP A 191 -10.88 -7.48 -23.97
C ASP A 191 -12.40 -7.53 -24.09
N THR A 192 -13.08 -7.67 -22.97
CA THR A 192 -14.52 -7.88 -22.97
C THR A 192 -15.16 -7.36 -21.70
N THR A 193 -16.37 -6.85 -21.83
CA THR A 193 -17.20 -6.45 -20.69
C THR A 193 -18.18 -7.55 -20.37
N ILE A 194 -18.32 -7.88 -19.10
CA ILE A 194 -19.27 -8.87 -18.59
C ILE A 194 -20.19 -8.23 -17.56
N GLU A 195 -21.38 -8.79 -17.44
CA GLU A 195 -22.33 -8.48 -16.37
C GLU A 195 -22.60 -9.73 -15.55
N LEU A 196 -22.44 -9.62 -14.24
CA LEU A 196 -22.70 -10.69 -13.28
C LEU A 196 -23.80 -10.24 -12.33
N ILE A 197 -24.70 -11.14 -11.98
CA ILE A 197 -25.77 -10.91 -11.01
C ILE A 197 -25.40 -11.74 -9.77
N LEU A 198 -24.97 -11.04 -8.71
CA LEU A 198 -24.59 -11.68 -7.46
C LEU A 198 -25.83 -11.90 -6.61
N THR A 199 -25.97 -13.07 -5.99
CA THR A 199 -27.14 -13.43 -5.19
C THR A 199 -26.80 -14.40 -4.06
N ARG A 200 -27.63 -14.41 -3.02
CA ARG A 200 -27.57 -15.40 -1.91
C ARG A 200 -28.41 -16.65 -2.18
N THR A 201 -29.09 -16.75 -3.31
CA THR A 201 -29.89 -17.92 -3.68
C THR A 201 -29.26 -18.76 -4.78
N GLN A 202 -29.39 -20.09 -4.67
CA GLN A 202 -28.95 -21.04 -5.69
C GLN A 202 -30.11 -21.53 -6.57
N SER A 203 -31.35 -21.19 -6.20
CA SER A 203 -32.53 -21.72 -6.90
C SER A 203 -32.85 -20.87 -8.10
N GLU A 204 -32.65 -21.39 -9.31
CA GLU A 204 -33.04 -20.77 -10.58
C GLU A 204 -34.50 -20.26 -10.58
N LYS A 205 -35.39 -21.01 -9.94
CA LYS A 205 -36.83 -20.61 -9.85
C LYS A 205 -37.08 -19.38 -9.00
N LYS A 206 -36.08 -18.94 -8.21
CA LYS A 206 -36.19 -17.76 -7.35
C LYS A 206 -35.42 -16.55 -7.90
N HIS A 207 -34.71 -16.72 -9.01
CA HIS A 207 -34.02 -15.59 -9.66
C HIS A 207 -35.00 -14.66 -10.30
N LYS A 208 -34.78 -13.35 -10.19
CA LYS A 208 -35.63 -12.31 -10.78
C LYS A 208 -35.61 -12.30 -12.32
N HIS A 209 -34.49 -12.77 -12.90
CA HIS A 209 -34.20 -12.73 -14.33
C HIS A 209 -33.78 -14.10 -14.86
N PRO A 210 -34.71 -15.07 -15.00
CA PRO A 210 -34.37 -16.43 -15.46
C PRO A 210 -33.69 -16.46 -16.83
N GLU A 211 -33.96 -15.48 -17.70
CA GLU A 211 -33.33 -15.33 -19.01
C GLU A 211 -31.81 -15.01 -18.95
N LYS A 212 -31.30 -14.58 -17.78
CA LYS A 212 -29.91 -14.26 -17.52
C LYS A 212 -29.21 -15.31 -16.65
N GLU A 213 -29.71 -16.55 -16.64
CA GLU A 213 -29.25 -17.60 -15.72
C GLU A 213 -27.73 -17.81 -15.75
N SER A 214 -27.09 -17.73 -16.90
CA SER A 214 -25.65 -17.84 -17.06
C SER A 214 -24.83 -16.72 -16.38
N GLN A 215 -25.47 -15.58 -16.07
CA GLN A 215 -24.83 -14.43 -15.43
C GLN A 215 -24.87 -14.51 -13.91
N TYR A 216 -25.76 -15.36 -13.32
CA TYR A 216 -25.89 -15.47 -11.88
C TYR A 216 -24.65 -16.08 -11.23
N ARG A 217 -24.26 -15.51 -10.09
CA ARG A 217 -23.16 -15.97 -9.25
C ARG A 217 -23.60 -16.04 -7.80
N TYR A 218 -23.59 -17.26 -7.28
CA TYR A 218 -23.96 -17.50 -5.89
C TYR A 218 -22.85 -17.12 -4.93
N ILE A 219 -23.18 -16.34 -3.92
CA ILE A 219 -22.29 -15.97 -2.81
C ILE A 219 -22.75 -16.68 -1.54
N CYS A 220 -21.93 -17.61 -1.01
CA CYS A 220 -22.23 -18.31 0.24
C CYS A 220 -22.42 -17.32 1.41
N LYS A 221 -23.28 -17.66 2.37
CA LYS A 221 -23.60 -16.80 3.52
C LYS A 221 -22.36 -16.46 4.37
N ASN A 222 -21.37 -17.34 4.42
CA ASN A 222 -20.12 -17.12 5.17
C ASN A 222 -19.06 -16.28 4.41
N ILE A 223 -19.34 -15.92 3.14
CA ILE A 223 -18.47 -15.01 2.38
C ILE A 223 -18.97 -13.58 2.59
N ALA A 224 -18.08 -12.71 3.06
CA ALA A 224 -18.36 -11.29 3.22
C ALA A 224 -18.73 -10.66 1.87
N PHE A 225 -19.89 -10.05 1.82
CA PHE A 225 -20.34 -9.19 0.75
C PHE A 225 -21.36 -8.19 1.32
N ASP A 226 -20.98 -6.92 1.35
CA ASP A 226 -21.63 -5.90 2.17
C ASP A 226 -22.88 -5.29 1.48
N TYR A 227 -23.13 -5.62 0.20
CA TYR A 227 -24.20 -5.05 -0.64
C TYR A 227 -25.31 -6.06 -0.98
N LEU A 228 -25.41 -7.15 -0.24
CA LEU A 228 -26.52 -8.09 -0.29
C LEU A 228 -27.01 -8.38 1.11
N ASP A 229 -28.31 -8.19 1.35
CA ASP A 229 -28.93 -8.57 2.62
C ASP A 229 -28.82 -10.09 2.82
N PRO A 230 -28.17 -10.55 3.90
CA PRO A 230 -28.02 -11.98 4.18
C PRO A 230 -29.36 -12.70 4.43
N ASP A 231 -30.41 -11.97 4.80
CA ASP A 231 -31.74 -12.50 5.13
C ASP A 231 -32.73 -12.34 3.97
N ASP A 232 -32.50 -11.46 3.00
CA ASP A 232 -33.29 -11.36 1.79
C ASP A 232 -32.73 -12.22 0.65
N ILE A 233 -33.32 -13.39 0.46
CA ILE A 233 -32.92 -14.33 -0.60
C ILE A 233 -33.28 -13.83 -2.02
N SER A 234 -34.10 -12.80 -2.16
CA SER A 234 -34.46 -12.19 -3.43
C SER A 234 -33.59 -11.01 -3.81
N ASP A 235 -32.66 -10.61 -2.94
CA ASP A 235 -31.74 -9.51 -3.18
C ASP A 235 -30.67 -9.88 -4.20
N GLU A 236 -30.39 -8.96 -5.11
CA GLU A 236 -29.49 -9.13 -6.24
C GLU A 236 -28.61 -7.90 -6.42
N TYR A 237 -27.31 -8.12 -6.65
CA TYR A 237 -26.37 -7.04 -6.95
C TYR A 237 -25.80 -7.22 -8.36
N LEU A 238 -25.98 -6.20 -9.21
CA LEU A 238 -25.46 -6.19 -10.58
C LEU A 238 -24.02 -5.69 -10.59
N LEU A 239 -23.11 -6.54 -11.05
CA LEU A 239 -21.68 -6.24 -11.15
C LEU A 239 -21.25 -6.22 -12.61
N LYS A 240 -20.89 -5.03 -13.13
CA LYS A 240 -20.38 -4.85 -14.48
C LYS A 240 -18.87 -4.68 -14.45
N LEU A 241 -18.15 -5.54 -15.18
CA LEU A 241 -16.69 -5.61 -15.16
C LEU A 241 -16.14 -5.73 -16.58
N ARG A 242 -15.04 -5.06 -16.86
CA ARG A 242 -14.22 -5.30 -18.05
C ARG A 242 -13.04 -6.19 -17.68
N ILE A 243 -12.77 -7.19 -18.50
CA ILE A 243 -11.68 -8.13 -18.36
C ILE A 243 -10.73 -7.93 -19.54
N VAL A 244 -9.48 -7.59 -19.22
CA VAL A 244 -8.43 -7.38 -20.22
C VAL A 244 -7.30 -8.38 -19.98
N ARG A 245 -6.95 -9.16 -21.01
CA ARG A 245 -5.80 -10.08 -20.97
C ARG A 245 -4.65 -9.45 -21.75
N VAL A 246 -3.53 -9.25 -21.06
CA VAL A 246 -2.35 -8.60 -21.62
C VAL A 246 -1.14 -9.54 -21.57
N GLU A 247 -0.36 -9.55 -22.64
CA GLU A 247 0.92 -10.25 -22.66
C GLU A 247 1.98 -9.38 -21.96
N VAL A 248 2.59 -9.91 -20.89
CA VAL A 248 3.61 -9.21 -20.10
C VAL A 248 5.03 -9.54 -20.55
N SER A 249 5.24 -10.77 -21.03
CA SER A 249 6.46 -11.23 -21.69
C SER A 249 6.10 -12.37 -22.63
N ASP A 250 7.02 -12.79 -23.50
CA ASP A 250 6.79 -13.80 -24.52
C ASP A 250 6.07 -15.04 -23.97
N GLY A 251 4.82 -15.26 -24.41
CA GLY A 251 3.93 -16.34 -23.96
C GLY A 251 3.42 -16.27 -22.51
N VAL A 252 3.67 -15.17 -21.79
CA VAL A 252 3.18 -14.98 -20.41
C VAL A 252 2.10 -13.90 -20.36
N PHE A 253 0.92 -14.30 -19.94
CA PHE A 253 -0.26 -13.44 -19.92
C PHE A 253 -0.72 -13.13 -18.49
N GLU A 254 -1.26 -11.92 -18.30
CA GLU A 254 -1.95 -11.51 -17.07
C GLU A 254 -3.36 -11.02 -17.41
N ASN A 255 -4.32 -11.33 -16.53
CA ASN A 255 -5.68 -10.85 -16.65
C ASN A 255 -5.90 -9.73 -15.65
N ILE A 256 -6.42 -8.61 -16.13
CA ILE A 256 -6.78 -7.44 -15.31
C ILE A 256 -8.29 -7.27 -15.36
N ILE A 257 -8.92 -7.17 -14.19
CA ILE A 257 -10.32 -6.82 -14.03
C ILE A 257 -10.38 -5.33 -13.71
N THR A 258 -11.29 -4.61 -14.38
CA THR A 258 -11.38 -3.15 -14.26
C THR A 258 -12.80 -2.64 -14.50
N THR A 259 -13.06 -1.40 -14.05
CA THR A 259 -14.23 -0.59 -14.42
C THR A 259 -13.94 0.41 -15.54
N LEU A 260 -12.65 0.61 -15.88
CA LEU A 260 -12.22 1.57 -16.91
C LEU A 260 -12.79 1.20 -18.29
N SER A 261 -13.32 2.19 -19.01
CA SER A 261 -13.89 2.01 -20.33
C SER A 261 -12.80 1.69 -21.39
N GLU A 262 -13.19 1.01 -22.46
CA GLU A 262 -12.32 0.74 -23.62
C GLU A 262 -11.97 2.03 -24.37
N GLU A 263 -12.89 3.00 -24.36
CA GLU A 263 -12.72 4.30 -25.02
C GLU A 263 -11.61 5.14 -24.37
N ASP A 264 -11.54 5.13 -23.03
CA ASP A 264 -10.56 5.92 -22.27
C ASP A 264 -9.21 5.20 -22.09
N PHE A 265 -9.21 3.85 -22.03
CA PHE A 265 -8.04 3.02 -21.75
C PHE A 265 -7.94 1.81 -22.67
N THR A 266 -6.97 1.81 -23.57
CA THR A 266 -6.60 0.65 -24.38
C THR A 266 -5.98 -0.46 -23.52
N PRO A 267 -5.89 -1.71 -24.01
CA PRO A 267 -5.16 -2.79 -23.32
C PRO A 267 -3.70 -2.43 -22.97
N ASP A 268 -3.01 -1.68 -23.83
CA ASP A 268 -1.64 -1.22 -23.57
C ASP A 268 -1.60 -0.19 -22.44
N ASP A 269 -2.60 0.69 -22.35
CA ASP A 269 -2.73 1.63 -21.23
C ASP A 269 -2.99 0.89 -19.91
N ILE A 270 -3.85 -0.11 -19.93
CA ILE A 270 -4.12 -0.97 -18.76
C ILE A 270 -2.84 -1.66 -18.30
N LYS A 271 -2.09 -2.27 -19.24
CA LYS A 271 -0.78 -2.88 -18.97
C LYS A 271 0.20 -1.89 -18.37
N TYR A 272 0.32 -0.70 -18.96
CA TYR A 272 1.20 0.35 -18.47
C TYR A 272 0.85 0.79 -17.04
N CYS A 273 -0.42 1.15 -16.80
CA CYS A 273 -0.88 1.57 -15.48
C CYS A 273 -0.70 0.47 -14.43
N TYR A 274 -1.00 -0.78 -14.77
CA TYR A 274 -0.80 -1.91 -13.87
C TYR A 274 0.68 -2.12 -13.51
N ASN A 275 1.59 -1.94 -14.44
CA ASN A 275 3.03 -2.05 -14.20
C ASN A 275 3.54 -0.98 -13.20
N LEU A 276 2.93 0.19 -13.15
CA LEU A 276 3.28 1.24 -12.18
C LEU A 276 3.00 0.82 -10.72
N ARG A 277 2.18 -0.20 -10.48
CA ARG A 277 1.94 -0.80 -9.17
C ARG A 277 3.24 -1.16 -8.44
N TRP A 278 4.27 -1.62 -9.16
CA TRP A 278 5.56 -1.97 -8.57
C TRP A 278 6.23 -0.82 -7.79
N GLY A 279 5.76 0.41 -7.98
CA GLY A 279 6.20 1.58 -7.22
C GLY A 279 5.99 1.41 -5.71
N ILE A 280 4.87 0.77 -5.28
CA ILE A 280 4.60 0.55 -3.85
C ILE A 280 5.57 -0.47 -3.22
N GLU A 281 5.95 -1.53 -3.93
CA GLU A 281 6.91 -2.52 -3.43
C GLU A 281 8.31 -1.89 -3.23
N THR A 282 8.70 -1.00 -4.15
CA THR A 282 9.92 -0.20 -4.00
C THR A 282 9.83 0.75 -2.80
N SER A 283 8.67 1.41 -2.64
CA SER A 283 8.45 2.33 -1.52
C SER A 283 8.49 1.62 -0.16
N PHE A 284 7.97 0.38 -0.05
CA PHE A 284 8.10 -0.43 1.17
C PHE A 284 9.55 -0.76 1.52
N ARG A 285 10.39 -1.03 0.51
CA ARG A 285 11.82 -1.25 0.74
C ARG A 285 12.47 0.03 1.31
N ASP A 286 12.17 1.18 0.74
CA ASP A 286 12.71 2.45 1.19
C ASP A 286 12.15 2.83 2.57
N LEU A 287 10.86 2.61 2.81
CA LEU A 287 10.22 2.82 4.12
C LEU A 287 10.87 1.95 5.21
N LYS A 288 11.08 0.66 4.93
CA LYS A 288 11.68 -0.28 5.90
C LYS A 288 13.14 0.00 6.18
N HIS A 289 13.94 0.23 5.14
CA HIS A 289 15.41 0.23 5.25
C HIS A 289 16.03 1.61 5.22
N THR A 290 15.48 2.56 4.46
CA THR A 290 16.02 3.92 4.37
C THR A 290 15.43 4.82 5.46
N ILE A 291 14.12 4.81 5.63
CA ILE A 291 13.40 5.55 6.68
C ILE A 291 13.49 4.83 8.05
N GLY A 292 13.75 3.52 8.05
CA GLY A 292 13.93 2.76 9.28
C GLY A 292 12.63 2.34 9.96
N ALA A 293 11.55 2.10 9.21
CA ALA A 293 10.28 1.64 9.79
C ALA A 293 10.35 0.24 10.44
N THR A 294 11.45 -0.49 10.29
CA THR A 294 11.73 -1.72 11.05
C THR A 294 12.28 -1.47 12.45
N ASN A 295 12.70 -0.24 12.74
CA ASN A 295 13.30 0.16 14.03
C ASN A 295 12.24 0.83 14.92
N LEU A 296 11.30 0.02 15.42
CA LEU A 296 10.20 0.51 16.25
C LEU A 296 10.62 0.64 17.72
N HIS A 297 10.18 1.72 18.41
CA HIS A 297 10.48 1.99 19.81
C HIS A 297 9.44 1.38 20.73
N SER A 298 8.24 1.18 20.21
CA SER A 298 7.08 0.75 20.97
C SER A 298 6.94 -0.76 20.98
N LYS A 299 6.48 -1.28 22.13
CA LYS A 299 6.15 -2.70 22.32
C LYS A 299 4.67 -2.97 22.17
N LYS A 300 3.81 -1.98 22.48
CA LYS A 300 2.36 -2.10 22.35
C LYS A 300 1.92 -1.77 20.93
N THR A 301 1.04 -2.58 20.37
CA THR A 301 0.55 -2.48 18.99
C THR A 301 -0.02 -1.11 18.65
N GLU A 302 -0.79 -0.50 19.58
CA GLU A 302 -1.36 0.85 19.39
C GLU A 302 -0.29 1.92 19.13
N TYR A 303 0.85 1.84 19.86
CA TYR A 303 1.96 2.80 19.68
C TYR A 303 2.87 2.45 18.51
N VAL A 304 2.92 1.19 18.12
CA VAL A 304 3.53 0.77 16.86
C VAL A 304 2.83 1.45 15.68
N ALA A 305 1.50 1.54 15.71
CA ALA A 305 0.74 2.26 14.68
C ALA A 305 1.16 3.73 14.59
N PHE A 306 1.39 4.45 15.71
CA PHE A 306 1.88 5.83 15.69
C PHE A 306 3.22 5.97 14.96
N GLU A 307 4.14 5.03 15.23
CA GLU A 307 5.45 5.04 14.59
C GLU A 307 5.35 4.74 13.09
N LEU A 308 4.51 3.79 12.68
CA LEU A 308 4.30 3.49 11.27
C LEU A 308 3.71 4.69 10.51
N TRP A 309 2.66 5.33 11.05
CA TRP A 309 2.11 6.56 10.49
C TRP A 309 3.14 7.68 10.40
N SER A 310 3.96 7.83 11.44
CA SER A 310 5.06 8.83 11.45
C SER A 310 6.07 8.57 10.34
N ARG A 311 6.38 7.31 10.04
CA ARG A 311 7.28 6.94 8.94
C ARG A 311 6.69 7.26 7.58
N LEU A 312 5.36 7.13 7.39
CA LEU A 312 4.70 7.55 6.16
C LEU A 312 4.77 9.08 5.98
N ILE A 313 4.53 9.83 7.05
CA ILE A 313 4.62 11.30 7.01
C ILE A 313 6.05 11.73 6.63
N LEU A 314 7.05 11.14 7.26
CA LEU A 314 8.46 11.41 6.95
C LEU A 314 8.81 11.03 5.51
N TYR A 315 8.33 9.86 5.04
CA TYR A 315 8.51 9.43 3.66
C TYR A 315 7.95 10.47 2.67
N ASN A 316 6.70 10.91 2.89
CA ASN A 316 6.05 11.90 2.03
C ASN A 316 6.77 13.26 2.05
N PHE A 317 7.22 13.71 3.22
CA PHE A 317 8.03 14.91 3.33
C PHE A 317 9.31 14.83 2.46
N CYS A 318 10.04 13.72 2.56
CA CYS A 318 11.23 13.49 1.75
C CYS A 318 10.89 13.41 0.25
N SER A 319 9.82 12.70 -0.11
CA SER A 319 9.40 12.54 -1.51
C SER A 319 9.09 13.86 -2.18
N ILE A 320 8.39 14.77 -1.49
CA ILE A 320 8.07 16.11 -2.03
C ILE A 320 9.36 16.87 -2.35
N ILE A 321 10.32 16.90 -1.43
CA ILE A 321 11.59 17.59 -1.67
C ILE A 321 12.34 16.97 -2.86
N ILE A 322 12.46 15.63 -2.86
CA ILE A 322 13.26 14.89 -3.86
C ILE A 322 12.70 15.07 -5.27
N LEU A 323 11.38 15.04 -5.44
CA LEU A 323 10.73 15.19 -6.75
C LEU A 323 10.90 16.60 -7.33
N HIS A 324 11.14 17.62 -6.50
CA HIS A 324 11.39 18.99 -6.94
C HIS A 324 12.88 19.27 -7.25
N VAL A 325 13.78 18.33 -6.94
CA VAL A 325 15.22 18.52 -7.23
C VAL A 325 15.49 18.36 -8.73
N PRO A 326 15.97 19.41 -9.41
CA PRO A 326 16.26 19.33 -10.84
C PRO A 326 17.50 18.47 -11.11
N VAL A 327 17.35 17.45 -11.93
CA VAL A 327 18.47 16.69 -12.47
C VAL A 327 18.96 17.38 -13.74
N LYS A 328 20.11 18.07 -13.67
CA LYS A 328 20.68 18.75 -14.83
C LYS A 328 21.06 17.74 -15.91
N SER A 329 20.37 17.85 -17.06
CA SER A 329 20.80 17.17 -18.28
C SER A 329 22.13 17.78 -18.73
N ARG A 330 23.19 16.96 -18.77
CA ARG A 330 24.48 17.29 -19.39
C ARG A 330 24.63 16.31 -20.56
N ASN A 331 25.53 16.58 -21.52
CA ASN A 331 25.88 15.61 -22.58
C ASN A 331 26.48 14.32 -21.96
N ARG A 332 25.62 13.46 -21.43
CA ARG A 332 25.99 12.20 -20.78
C ARG A 332 25.42 11.03 -21.55
N LYS A 333 26.10 9.87 -21.49
CA LYS A 333 25.70 8.64 -22.20
C LYS A 333 24.33 8.08 -21.77
N HIS A 334 23.88 8.39 -20.55
CA HIS A 334 22.63 7.89 -19.95
C HIS A 334 21.80 9.04 -19.38
N GLU A 335 20.51 8.83 -19.26
CA GLU A 335 19.66 9.64 -18.39
C GLU A 335 20.02 9.36 -16.92
N TYR A 336 19.79 10.35 -16.04
CA TYR A 336 20.13 10.26 -14.64
C TYR A 336 18.92 10.61 -13.78
N GLN A 337 18.85 9.99 -12.62
CA GLN A 337 17.86 10.28 -11.58
C GLN A 337 18.56 10.54 -10.24
N VAL A 338 17.87 11.20 -9.33
CA VAL A 338 18.33 11.40 -7.95
C VAL A 338 18.56 10.04 -7.28
N ASN A 339 19.62 9.91 -6.49
CA ASN A 339 19.79 8.79 -5.57
C ASN A 339 18.76 8.91 -4.43
N PHE A 340 17.59 8.32 -4.62
CA PHE A 340 16.44 8.47 -3.74
C PHE A 340 16.76 8.10 -2.28
N SER A 341 17.45 6.98 -2.04
CA SER A 341 17.79 6.54 -0.68
C SER A 341 18.74 7.51 0.05
N LEU A 342 19.73 8.09 -0.65
CA LEU A 342 20.61 9.08 -0.05
C LEU A 342 19.90 10.41 0.16
N ALA A 343 19.08 10.82 -0.81
CA ALA A 343 18.28 12.03 -0.70
C ALA A 343 17.30 11.99 0.49
N MET A 344 16.67 10.83 0.73
CA MET A 344 15.81 10.64 1.91
C MET A 344 16.58 10.87 3.22
N LYS A 345 17.82 10.38 3.33
CA LYS A 345 18.65 10.63 4.53
C LYS A 345 18.94 12.11 4.70
N ILE A 346 19.29 12.80 3.61
CA ILE A 346 19.57 14.25 3.65
C ILE A 346 18.30 15.03 4.07
N CYS A 347 17.13 14.69 3.53
CA CYS A 347 15.86 15.30 3.91
C CYS A 347 15.50 15.04 5.37
N PHE A 348 15.81 13.86 5.88
CA PHE A 348 15.58 13.52 7.27
C PHE A 348 16.48 14.34 8.21
N ASP A 349 17.76 14.48 7.87
CA ASP A 349 18.69 15.33 8.61
C ASP A 349 18.28 16.81 8.54
N PHE A 350 17.70 17.25 7.42
CA PHE A 350 17.11 18.59 7.31
C PHE A 350 15.91 18.78 8.25
N LEU A 351 14.99 17.81 8.30
CA LEU A 351 13.83 17.85 9.22
C LEU A 351 14.27 18.00 10.68
N ARG A 352 15.43 17.44 11.02
CA ARG A 352 16.02 17.48 12.36
C ARG A 352 16.87 18.70 12.64
N GLY A 353 17.03 19.59 11.66
CA GLY A 353 17.86 20.78 11.77
C GLY A 353 19.38 20.50 11.66
N VAL A 354 19.80 19.30 11.32
CA VAL A 354 21.21 18.90 11.16
C VAL A 354 21.77 19.31 9.79
N ALA A 355 20.99 19.09 8.73
CA ALA A 355 21.36 19.47 7.38
C ALA A 355 21.05 20.97 7.11
N PRO A 356 21.86 21.65 6.27
CA PRO A 356 21.61 23.04 5.92
C PRO A 356 20.33 23.22 5.08
N PRO A 357 19.75 24.43 5.04
CA PRO A 357 18.47 24.67 4.34
C PRO A 357 18.52 24.48 2.81
N ASN A 358 19.70 24.48 2.20
CA ASN A 358 19.87 24.30 0.75
C ASN A 358 19.99 22.83 0.33
N VAL A 359 19.15 21.94 0.91
CA VAL A 359 19.18 20.49 0.69
C VAL A 359 19.06 20.09 -0.77
N GLU A 360 18.28 20.83 -1.58
CA GLU A 360 18.11 20.56 -3.01
C GLU A 360 19.44 20.61 -3.76
N SER A 361 20.28 21.61 -3.48
CA SER A 361 21.62 21.73 -4.04
C SER A 361 22.53 20.57 -3.64
N LEU A 362 22.39 20.07 -2.40
CA LEU A 362 23.14 18.92 -1.92
C LEU A 362 22.66 17.64 -2.60
N ILE A 363 21.35 17.41 -2.65
CA ILE A 363 20.73 16.23 -3.27
C ILE A 363 21.09 16.13 -4.76
N SER A 364 21.08 17.24 -5.49
CA SER A 364 21.38 17.29 -6.93
C SER A 364 22.80 16.82 -7.29
N LYS A 365 23.72 16.73 -6.32
CA LYS A 365 25.06 16.19 -6.51
C LYS A 365 25.08 14.65 -6.57
N TYR A 366 24.08 14.00 -5.98
CA TYR A 366 24.02 12.55 -5.84
C TYR A 366 22.97 11.95 -6.79
N ILE A 367 23.40 11.65 -7.99
CA ILE A 367 22.55 11.11 -9.06
C ILE A 367 23.07 9.74 -9.52
N LEU A 368 22.14 8.91 -10.01
CA LEU A 368 22.39 7.57 -10.51
C LEU A 368 21.96 7.47 -11.99
N PRO A 369 22.71 6.73 -12.84
CA PRO A 369 22.30 6.50 -14.22
C PRO A 369 21.06 5.59 -14.28
N ILE A 370 20.09 5.95 -15.12
CA ILE A 370 18.96 5.09 -15.48
C ILE A 370 19.47 4.06 -16.51
N ARG A 371 19.29 2.79 -16.22
CA ARG A 371 19.71 1.67 -17.08
C ARG A 371 18.50 0.78 -17.32
N PRO A 372 17.66 1.08 -18.34
CA PRO A 372 16.36 0.41 -18.54
C PRO A 372 16.50 -1.10 -18.82
N ASP A 373 17.56 -1.53 -19.52
CA ASP A 373 17.72 -2.93 -19.96
C ASP A 373 18.44 -3.83 -18.94
N ARG A 374 18.65 -3.36 -17.70
CA ARG A 374 19.39 -4.10 -16.70
C ARG A 374 18.48 -5.01 -15.88
N ASN A 375 18.12 -6.15 -16.45
CA ASN A 375 17.39 -7.21 -15.76
C ASN A 375 18.36 -8.16 -15.05
N TYR A 376 18.15 -8.37 -13.74
CA TYR A 376 18.84 -9.40 -12.99
C TYR A 376 17.85 -10.52 -12.68
N ALA A 377 18.26 -11.77 -12.96
CA ALA A 377 17.51 -12.92 -12.49
C ALA A 377 17.31 -12.83 -10.96
N ARG A 378 16.08 -13.00 -10.52
CA ARG A 378 15.73 -12.95 -9.09
C ARG A 378 16.46 -14.08 -8.37
N GLN A 379 17.48 -13.78 -7.60
CA GLN A 379 18.12 -14.77 -6.75
C GLN A 379 17.14 -15.19 -5.66
N HIS A 380 16.79 -16.48 -5.63
CA HIS A 380 16.06 -17.08 -4.51
C HIS A 380 16.98 -17.06 -3.27
N ARG A 381 16.88 -16.00 -2.48
CA ARG A 381 17.54 -15.97 -1.17
C ARG A 381 16.71 -16.80 -0.21
N VAL A 382 17.34 -17.74 0.48
CA VAL A 382 16.74 -18.40 1.64
C VAL A 382 16.27 -17.31 2.60
N GLN A 383 14.98 -17.28 2.91
CA GLN A 383 14.44 -16.31 3.85
C GLN A 383 15.12 -16.54 5.21
N LYS A 384 15.84 -15.54 5.68
CA LYS A 384 16.40 -15.56 7.04
C LYS A 384 15.22 -15.65 8.04
N PRO A 385 15.46 -16.29 9.22
CA PRO A 385 14.46 -16.30 10.29
C PRO A 385 13.97 -14.88 10.57
N THR A 386 12.65 -14.75 10.72
CA THR A 386 12.02 -13.47 11.05
C THR A 386 12.40 -13.12 12.49
N SER A 387 13.24 -12.13 12.70
CA SER A 387 13.61 -11.64 14.02
C SER A 387 13.37 -10.14 14.11
N PHE A 388 12.93 -9.70 15.28
CA PHE A 388 12.93 -8.29 15.60
C PHE A 388 14.38 -7.84 15.80
N SER A 389 14.80 -6.81 15.07
CA SER A 389 16.12 -6.22 15.27
C SER A 389 16.11 -5.44 16.59
N TYR A 390 16.66 -6.06 17.65
CA TYR A 390 16.91 -5.32 18.88
C TYR A 390 17.95 -4.24 18.58
N ARG A 391 17.69 -3.05 19.08
CA ARG A 391 18.61 -1.93 18.94
C ARG A 391 19.85 -2.19 19.75
N PHE A 392 20.97 -1.85 19.20
CA PHE A 392 22.20 -1.76 20.00
C PHE A 392 22.04 -0.61 20.98
N VAL A 393 22.24 -0.91 22.25
CA VAL A 393 22.21 0.05 23.35
C VAL A 393 23.41 0.96 23.26
#